data_b18e725ad37182b3f2d8cb1e101bb2ca
#
_entry.id   b18e725ad37182b3f2d8cb1e101bb2ca
#
_cell.length_a   1.000
_cell.length_b   1.000
_cell.length_c   1.000
_cell.angle_alpha   90.00
_cell.angle_beta   90.00
_cell.angle_gamma   90.00
#
_symmetry.space_group_name_H-M   'P 1'
#
loop_
_entity.id
_entity.type
_entity.pdbx_description
1 polymer ?
#
loop_
_entity_poly.entity_id
_entity_poly.type
_entity_poly.pdbx_seq_one_letter_code
_entity_poly.pdbx_strand_id
1 'polypeptide(L)'
;MTFNDPFFKKVYELLSKSWLTENELTSQIDSNSVPLCLQILKKGNLIEEQWRMPKRGEKPLKEYRATYNKFRANFQCNLQDLSDILYISLSNDEHLRATVEQVEEELSGGTTSINDLARKFGVSPVFIKGLAKRIPHLDVKGQGLVRLDSGR
;
A
#
# COMPACT_ATOMS: atom_id res chain seq x y z
N MET A 1 0.48 -3.09 -1.69
CA MET A 1 0.11 -1.78 -1.33
C MET A 1 -0.58 -1.06 -2.45
N THR A 2 -1.43 -0.11 -2.11
CA THR A 2 -2.48 0.47 -2.96
C THR A 2 -2.03 0.82 -4.38
N PHE A 3 -0.88 1.46 -4.55
CA PHE A 3 -0.41 1.88 -5.87
C PHE A 3 0.42 0.84 -6.65
N ASN A 4 0.68 -0.31 -6.08
CA ASN A 4 1.32 -1.44 -6.78
C ASN A 4 0.30 -2.42 -7.36
N ASP A 5 -0.92 -2.39 -6.86
CA ASP A 5 -2.00 -3.22 -7.35
C ASP A 5 -2.58 -2.60 -8.63
N PRO A 6 -2.62 -3.33 -9.76
CA PRO A 6 -3.15 -2.83 -11.02
C PRO A 6 -4.63 -2.40 -10.93
N PHE A 7 -5.41 -3.07 -10.09
CA PHE A 7 -6.81 -2.75 -9.86
C PHE A 7 -6.96 -1.38 -9.18
N PHE A 8 -6.22 -1.14 -8.08
CA PHE A 8 -6.20 0.17 -7.41
C PHE A 8 -5.71 1.29 -8.31
N LYS A 9 -4.67 1.04 -9.13
CA LYS A 9 -4.21 2.01 -10.13
C LYS A 9 -5.31 2.40 -11.09
N LYS A 10 -6.03 1.42 -11.63
CA LYS A 10 -7.12 1.66 -12.59
C LYS A 10 -8.27 2.44 -11.95
N VAL A 11 -8.69 2.08 -10.74
CA VAL A 11 -9.72 2.82 -9.99
C VAL A 11 -9.28 4.27 -9.79
N TYR A 12 -8.06 4.48 -9.30
CA TYR A 12 -7.54 5.81 -9.01
C TYR A 12 -7.38 6.66 -10.28
N GLU A 13 -6.97 6.06 -11.39
CA GLU A 13 -6.87 6.74 -12.69
C GLU A 13 -8.23 7.25 -13.17
N LEU A 14 -9.29 6.45 -13.03
CA LEU A 14 -10.65 6.86 -13.38
C LEU A 14 -11.11 8.02 -12.50
N LEU A 15 -10.90 7.92 -11.18
CA LEU A 15 -11.24 8.95 -10.22
C LEU A 15 -10.44 10.25 -10.41
N SER A 16 -9.25 10.17 -11.00
CA SER A 16 -8.43 11.36 -11.31
C SER A 16 -9.01 12.19 -12.45
N LYS A 17 -9.84 11.58 -13.30
CA LYS A 17 -10.41 12.23 -14.50
C LYS A 17 -11.76 12.88 -14.22
N SER A 18 -12.59 12.26 -13.37
CA SER A 18 -13.96 12.73 -13.13
C SER A 18 -14.53 12.24 -11.80
N TRP A 19 -15.61 12.85 -11.38
CA TRP A 19 -16.45 12.34 -10.29
C TRP A 19 -17.23 11.12 -10.76
N LEU A 20 -17.09 10.00 -10.05
CA LEU A 20 -17.76 8.74 -10.39
C LEU A 20 -18.45 8.15 -9.16
N THR A 21 -19.62 7.59 -9.36
CA THR A 21 -20.30 6.78 -8.37
C THR A 21 -19.70 5.36 -8.31
N GLU A 22 -19.97 4.65 -7.23
CA GLU A 22 -19.56 3.25 -7.08
C GLU A 22 -20.07 2.37 -8.23
N ASN A 23 -21.34 2.57 -8.64
CA ASN A 23 -21.95 1.82 -9.74
C ASN A 23 -21.25 2.11 -11.09
N GLU A 24 -20.89 3.36 -11.36
CA GLU A 24 -20.16 3.74 -12.58
C GLU A 24 -18.76 3.13 -12.60
N LEU A 25 -18.07 3.09 -11.46
CA LEU A 25 -16.78 2.43 -11.33
C LEU A 25 -16.90 0.91 -11.54
N THR A 26 -17.87 0.28 -10.88
CA THR A 26 -18.11 -1.16 -11.00
C THR A 26 -18.42 -1.55 -12.45
N SER A 27 -19.21 -0.75 -13.16
CA SER A 27 -19.54 -0.99 -14.57
C SER A 27 -18.33 -0.86 -15.50
N GLN A 28 -17.37 0.02 -15.17
CA GLN A 28 -16.18 0.24 -16.01
C GLN A 28 -15.05 -0.77 -15.74
N ILE A 29 -15.02 -1.35 -14.56
CA ILE A 29 -13.92 -2.24 -14.13
C ILE A 29 -14.38 -3.69 -14.04
N ASP A 30 -15.70 -3.92 -14.02
CA ASP A 30 -16.34 -5.25 -13.85
C ASP A 30 -15.78 -6.01 -12.64
N SER A 31 -15.81 -5.38 -11.47
CA SER A 31 -15.25 -5.96 -10.25
C SER A 31 -16.09 -5.63 -9.02
N ASN A 32 -16.37 -6.65 -8.23
CA ASN A 32 -17.01 -6.53 -6.92
C ASN A 32 -16.09 -5.97 -5.82
N SER A 33 -14.82 -5.74 -6.14
CA SER A 33 -13.83 -5.21 -5.19
C SER A 33 -13.81 -3.68 -5.11
N VAL A 34 -14.60 -2.98 -5.93
CA VAL A 34 -14.67 -1.51 -5.95
C VAL A 34 -15.03 -0.92 -4.57
N PRO A 35 -16.04 -1.41 -3.83
CA PRO A 35 -16.38 -0.86 -2.52
C PRO A 35 -15.21 -0.91 -1.53
N LEU A 36 -14.51 -2.04 -1.47
CA LEU A 36 -13.34 -2.20 -0.61
C LEU A 36 -12.20 -1.24 -1.01
N CYS A 37 -11.97 -1.11 -2.32
CA CYS A 37 -10.97 -0.17 -2.85
C CYS A 37 -11.28 1.27 -2.44
N LEU A 38 -12.52 1.72 -2.61
CA LEU A 38 -12.98 3.06 -2.21
C LEU A 38 -12.81 3.29 -0.71
N GLN A 39 -13.12 2.29 0.12
CA GLN A 39 -12.94 2.36 1.57
C GLN A 39 -11.46 2.55 1.94
N ILE A 40 -10.55 1.81 1.31
CA ILE A 40 -9.10 1.91 1.55
C ILE A 40 -8.57 3.27 1.08
N LEU A 41 -8.95 3.71 -0.13
CA LEU A 41 -8.54 5.00 -0.67
C LEU A 41 -9.05 6.17 0.20
N LYS A 42 -10.28 6.09 0.69
CA LYS A 42 -10.85 7.07 1.61
C LYS A 42 -10.12 7.10 2.95
N LYS A 43 -9.84 5.94 3.54
CA LYS A 43 -9.05 5.84 4.79
C LYS A 43 -7.66 6.46 4.65
N GLY A 44 -7.07 6.37 3.45
CA GLY A 44 -5.80 7.01 3.10
C GLY A 44 -5.90 8.49 2.75
N ASN A 45 -7.09 9.12 2.80
CA ASN A 45 -7.35 10.50 2.34
C ASN A 45 -6.93 10.74 0.87
N LEU A 46 -6.97 9.69 0.04
CA LEU A 46 -6.57 9.73 -1.36
C LEU A 46 -7.72 10.11 -2.28
N ILE A 47 -8.96 10.02 -1.79
CA ILE A 47 -10.18 10.40 -2.49
C ILE A 47 -11.05 11.27 -1.60
N GLU A 48 -11.80 12.15 -2.22
CA GLU A 48 -12.89 12.93 -1.63
C GLU A 48 -14.25 12.39 -2.07
N GLU A 49 -15.28 12.63 -1.29
CA GLU A 49 -16.64 12.21 -1.59
C GLU A 49 -17.61 13.39 -1.51
N GLN A 50 -18.64 13.36 -2.34
CA GLN A 50 -19.78 14.29 -2.25
C GLN A 50 -21.08 13.60 -2.65
N TRP A 51 -22.20 14.27 -2.40
CA TRP A 51 -23.49 13.82 -2.88
C TRP A 51 -23.74 14.36 -4.28
N ARG A 52 -24.01 13.46 -5.23
CA ARG A 52 -24.48 13.84 -6.57
C ARG A 52 -25.92 14.34 -6.46
N MET A 53 -26.21 15.49 -7.05
CA MET A 53 -27.57 16.01 -7.14
C MET A 53 -28.47 15.01 -7.88
N PRO A 54 -29.51 14.48 -7.23
CA PRO A 54 -30.37 13.48 -7.84
C PRO A 54 -31.24 14.13 -8.94
N LYS A 55 -31.51 13.39 -10.01
CA LYS A 55 -32.54 13.75 -10.95
C LYS A 55 -33.93 13.50 -10.29
N ARG A 56 -34.94 14.12 -10.84
CA ARG A 56 -36.31 13.99 -10.30
C ARG A 56 -36.73 12.53 -10.19
N GLY A 57 -37.02 12.07 -8.97
CA GLY A 57 -37.40 10.68 -8.68
C GLY A 57 -36.24 9.70 -8.39
N GLU A 58 -35.00 10.14 -8.46
CA GLU A 58 -33.81 9.32 -8.11
C GLU A 58 -33.41 9.52 -6.65
N LYS A 59 -32.79 8.50 -6.07
CA LYS A 59 -32.15 8.61 -4.75
C LYS A 59 -30.80 9.31 -4.88
N PRO A 60 -30.38 10.11 -3.88
CA PRO A 60 -29.05 10.69 -3.86
C PRO A 60 -28.00 9.59 -3.83
N LEU A 61 -26.98 9.73 -4.66
CA LEU A 61 -25.84 8.80 -4.74
C LEU A 61 -24.58 9.53 -4.31
N LYS A 62 -23.68 8.81 -3.65
CA LYS A 62 -22.33 9.30 -3.41
C LYS A 62 -21.47 9.14 -4.66
N GLU A 63 -20.69 10.16 -4.94
CA GLU A 63 -19.65 10.11 -5.98
C GLU A 63 -18.30 10.46 -5.38
N TYR A 64 -17.26 9.96 -5.99
CA TYR A 64 -15.88 10.00 -5.51
C TYR A 64 -14.98 10.60 -6.57
N ARG A 65 -13.92 11.27 -6.13
CA ARG A 65 -12.88 11.82 -6.97
C ARG A 65 -11.53 11.72 -6.26
N ALA A 66 -10.44 11.56 -7.02
CA ALA A 66 -9.10 11.61 -6.47
C ALA A 66 -8.76 13.00 -5.91
N THR A 67 -8.30 13.05 -4.67
CA THR A 67 -7.89 14.29 -4.01
C THR A 67 -6.61 14.86 -4.63
N TYR A 68 -5.70 13.98 -5.08
CA TYR A 68 -4.38 14.35 -5.60
C TYR A 68 -4.18 13.75 -6.98
N ASN A 69 -3.68 14.56 -7.90
CA ASN A 69 -3.28 14.14 -9.24
C ASN A 69 -1.77 14.26 -9.49
N LYS A 70 -1.03 14.81 -8.53
CA LYS A 70 0.42 15.00 -8.59
C LYS A 70 1.06 14.67 -7.25
N PHE A 71 2.22 14.03 -7.32
CA PHE A 71 3.08 13.79 -6.18
C PHE A 71 4.39 14.54 -6.37
N ARG A 72 4.81 15.27 -5.33
CA ARG A 72 6.13 15.88 -5.27
C ARG A 72 6.84 15.37 -4.03
N ALA A 73 7.99 14.75 -4.19
CA ALA A 73 8.88 14.38 -3.10
C ALA A 73 10.16 15.21 -3.16
N ASN A 74 10.59 15.72 -2.01
CA ASN A 74 11.89 16.34 -1.85
C ASN A 74 12.55 15.68 -0.63
N PHE A 75 13.39 14.69 -0.90
CA PHE A 75 14.13 13.96 0.13
C PHE A 75 15.56 13.70 -0.37
N GLN A 76 16.45 13.49 0.59
CA GLN A 76 17.84 13.12 0.33
C GLN A 76 18.10 11.76 0.97
N CYS A 77 18.60 10.83 0.19
CA CYS A 77 19.05 9.51 0.65
C CYS A 77 20.25 9.07 -0.21
N ASN A 78 20.99 8.05 0.24
CA ASN A 78 22.01 7.45 -0.61
C ASN A 78 21.34 6.60 -1.73
N LEU A 79 22.10 6.31 -2.79
CA LEU A 79 21.59 5.57 -3.94
C LEU A 79 21.20 4.13 -3.59
N GLN A 80 21.88 3.50 -2.63
CA GLN A 80 21.56 2.14 -2.19
C GLN A 80 20.19 2.11 -1.51
N ASP A 81 19.94 3.02 -0.57
CA ASP A 81 18.65 3.11 0.11
C ASP A 81 17.51 3.42 -0.88
N LEU A 82 17.77 4.30 -1.87
CA LEU A 82 16.79 4.58 -2.92
C LEU A 82 16.49 3.33 -3.74
N SER A 83 17.52 2.58 -4.15
CA SER A 83 17.37 1.33 -4.89
C SER A 83 16.54 0.31 -4.11
N ASP A 84 16.84 0.14 -2.82
CA ASP A 84 16.14 -0.79 -1.94
C ASP A 84 14.66 -0.39 -1.75
N ILE A 85 14.38 0.90 -1.55
CA ILE A 85 13.01 1.42 -1.45
C ILE A 85 12.24 1.17 -2.74
N LEU A 86 12.83 1.46 -3.90
CA LEU A 86 12.19 1.24 -5.19
C LEU A 86 11.95 -0.25 -5.44
N TYR A 87 12.94 -1.09 -5.16
CA TYR A 87 12.82 -2.54 -5.29
C TYR A 87 11.65 -3.08 -4.46
N ILE A 88 11.60 -2.77 -3.15
CA ILE A 88 10.52 -3.22 -2.27
C ILE A 88 9.17 -2.66 -2.73
N SER A 89 9.13 -1.39 -3.14
CA SER A 89 7.88 -0.73 -3.51
C SER A 89 7.29 -1.25 -4.82
N LEU A 90 8.14 -1.66 -5.76
CA LEU A 90 7.73 -2.05 -7.11
C LEU A 90 7.67 -3.58 -7.29
N SER A 91 8.35 -4.36 -6.45
CA SER A 91 8.27 -5.82 -6.50
C SER A 91 6.86 -6.32 -6.16
N ASN A 92 6.44 -7.41 -6.77
CA ASN A 92 5.24 -8.13 -6.35
C ASN A 92 5.51 -8.97 -5.08
N ASP A 93 4.45 -9.46 -4.44
CA ASP A 93 4.58 -10.21 -3.19
C ASP A 93 5.26 -11.57 -3.39
N GLU A 94 5.11 -12.17 -4.57
CA GLU A 94 5.75 -13.43 -4.93
C GLU A 94 7.27 -13.31 -4.98
N HIS A 95 7.79 -12.22 -5.56
CA HIS A 95 9.24 -11.95 -5.61
C HIS A 95 9.86 -11.71 -4.22
N LEU A 96 9.09 -11.17 -3.29
CA LEU A 96 9.57 -10.91 -1.94
C LEU A 96 9.37 -12.10 -0.99
N ARG A 97 8.56 -13.09 -1.38
CA ARG A 97 8.14 -14.20 -0.53
C ARG A 97 9.30 -14.96 0.09
N ALA A 98 10.28 -15.35 -0.72
CA ALA A 98 11.45 -16.08 -0.22
C ALA A 98 12.24 -15.27 0.81
N THR A 99 12.41 -13.96 0.58
CA THR A 99 13.10 -13.07 1.53
C THR A 99 12.29 -12.90 2.81
N VAL A 100 10.97 -12.82 2.71
CA VAL A 100 10.08 -12.74 3.88
C VAL A 100 10.20 -13.99 4.73
N GLU A 101 10.11 -15.17 4.13
CA GLU A 101 10.23 -16.47 4.80
C GLU A 101 11.57 -16.59 5.54
N GLN A 102 12.68 -16.19 4.92
CA GLN A 102 14.00 -16.17 5.55
C GLN A 102 14.08 -15.21 6.74
N VAL A 103 13.51 -14.00 6.61
CA VAL A 103 13.48 -13.02 7.70
C VAL A 103 12.62 -13.54 8.87
N GLU A 104 11.53 -14.21 8.61
CA GLU A 104 10.66 -14.81 9.63
C GLU A 104 11.34 -15.98 10.35
N GLU A 105 12.11 -16.79 9.64
CA GLU A 105 12.93 -17.86 10.23
C GLU A 105 13.95 -17.29 11.20
N GLU A 106 14.68 -16.23 10.80
CA GLU A 106 15.62 -15.54 11.67
C GLU A 106 14.99 -14.94 12.92
N LEU A 107 13.81 -14.33 12.77
CA LEU A 107 13.04 -13.81 13.90
C LEU A 107 12.63 -14.94 14.86
N SER A 108 12.28 -16.09 14.34
CA SER A 108 11.92 -17.27 15.13
C SER A 108 13.17 -17.84 15.86
N GLY A 109 14.35 -17.70 15.27
CA GLY A 109 15.64 -18.01 15.86
C GLY A 109 16.13 -16.99 16.89
N GLY A 110 15.37 -15.88 17.11
CA GLY A 110 15.71 -14.86 18.09
C GLY A 110 16.48 -13.65 17.55
N THR A 111 16.82 -13.62 16.25
CA THR A 111 17.51 -12.48 15.64
C THR A 111 16.52 -11.37 15.33
N THR A 112 16.39 -10.38 16.21
CA THR A 112 15.43 -9.26 16.06
C THR A 112 16.08 -7.96 15.58
N SER A 113 17.41 -7.82 15.69
CA SER A 113 18.13 -6.61 15.31
C SER A 113 18.08 -6.38 13.80
N ILE A 114 17.57 -5.20 13.38
CA ILE A 114 17.53 -4.81 11.97
C ILE A 114 18.91 -4.78 11.33
N ASN A 115 19.93 -4.32 12.08
CA ASN A 115 21.30 -4.24 11.57
C ASN A 115 21.93 -5.64 11.40
N ASP A 116 21.61 -6.58 12.28
CA ASP A 116 22.13 -7.94 12.17
C ASP A 116 21.46 -8.69 11.02
N LEU A 117 20.14 -8.53 10.86
CA LEU A 117 19.41 -9.04 9.70
C LEU A 117 19.95 -8.45 8.39
N ALA A 118 20.14 -7.13 8.33
CA ALA A 118 20.68 -6.46 7.16
C ALA A 118 22.07 -6.99 6.78
N ARG A 119 22.95 -7.16 7.78
CA ARG A 119 24.29 -7.75 7.57
C ARG A 119 24.22 -9.19 7.10
N LYS A 120 23.35 -9.99 7.69
CA LYS A 120 23.19 -11.41 7.35
C LYS A 120 22.69 -11.61 5.92
N PHE A 121 21.75 -10.79 5.48
CA PHE A 121 21.19 -10.87 4.14
C PHE A 121 21.93 -10.02 3.09
N GLY A 122 22.97 -9.27 3.49
CA GLY A 122 23.73 -8.42 2.57
C GLY A 122 22.90 -7.26 1.97
N VAL A 123 21.90 -6.77 2.70
CA VAL A 123 21.01 -5.68 2.29
C VAL A 123 21.15 -4.48 3.23
N SER A 124 20.54 -3.35 2.86
CA SER A 124 20.54 -2.18 3.75
C SER A 124 19.55 -2.34 4.91
N PRO A 125 19.75 -1.64 6.05
CA PRO A 125 18.77 -1.56 7.12
C PRO A 125 17.41 -0.97 6.65
N VAL A 126 17.46 -0.11 5.62
CA VAL A 126 16.26 0.47 4.99
C VAL A 126 15.45 -0.60 4.25
N PHE A 127 16.14 -1.56 3.62
CA PHE A 127 15.48 -2.72 3.01
C PHE A 127 14.67 -3.52 4.04
N ILE A 128 15.28 -3.89 5.16
CA ILE A 128 14.59 -4.65 6.23
C ILE A 128 13.40 -3.87 6.79
N LYS A 129 13.56 -2.56 7.04
CA LYS A 129 12.46 -1.69 7.50
C LYS A 129 11.33 -1.59 6.47
N GLY A 130 11.67 -1.43 5.20
CA GLY A 130 10.70 -1.36 4.12
C GLY A 130 9.92 -2.67 3.94
N LEU A 131 10.62 -3.81 4.03
CA LEU A 131 10.01 -5.13 4.00
C LEU A 131 9.01 -5.30 5.14
N ALA A 132 9.40 -4.95 6.37
CA ALA A 132 8.51 -5.01 7.53
C ALA A 132 7.25 -4.16 7.37
N LYS A 133 7.37 -2.96 6.80
CA LYS A 133 6.20 -2.10 6.55
C LYS A 133 5.25 -2.62 5.47
N ARG A 134 5.71 -3.54 4.65
CA ARG A 134 4.89 -4.18 3.62
C ARG A 134 4.15 -5.42 4.13
N ILE A 135 4.66 -6.05 5.19
CA ILE A 135 4.12 -7.29 5.74
C ILE A 135 3.20 -6.97 6.91
N PRO A 136 1.91 -7.36 6.87
CA PRO A 136 0.93 -6.95 7.87
C PRO A 136 1.25 -7.38 9.30
N HIS A 137 1.92 -8.52 9.47
CA HIS A 137 2.23 -9.10 10.79
C HIS A 137 3.66 -8.82 11.28
N LEU A 138 4.40 -7.94 10.59
CA LEU A 138 5.68 -7.44 11.03
C LEU A 138 5.62 -5.94 11.34
N ASP A 139 6.35 -5.51 12.34
CA ASP A 139 6.52 -4.09 12.64
C ASP A 139 7.94 -3.79 13.14
N VAL A 140 8.30 -2.52 13.08
CA VAL A 140 9.57 -2.00 13.53
C VAL A 140 9.40 -1.30 14.89
N LYS A 141 10.07 -1.79 15.91
CA LYS A 141 10.15 -1.13 17.23
C LYS A 141 11.60 -0.74 17.53
N GLY A 142 11.88 0.55 17.46
CA GLY A 142 13.24 1.09 17.62
C GLY A 142 14.18 0.55 16.54
N GLN A 143 15.20 -0.20 16.93
CA GLN A 143 16.15 -0.86 16.02
C GLN A 143 15.86 -2.35 15.83
N GLY A 144 14.73 -2.80 16.30
CA GLY A 144 14.30 -4.21 16.21
C GLY A 144 13.11 -4.41 15.31
N LEU A 145 13.04 -5.62 14.74
CA LEU A 145 11.90 -6.16 14.02
C LEU A 145 11.09 -7.05 14.99
N VAL A 146 9.79 -6.89 14.98
CA VAL A 146 8.89 -7.67 15.87
C VAL A 146 7.74 -8.26 15.07
N ARG A 147 7.28 -9.43 15.48
CA ARG A 147 5.99 -9.95 15.02
C ARG A 147 4.86 -9.28 15.79
N LEU A 148 3.84 -8.88 15.06
CA LEU A 148 2.57 -8.50 15.63
C LEU A 148 1.75 -9.78 15.81
N ASP A 149 1.41 -10.11 17.05
CA ASP A 149 0.45 -11.17 17.30
C ASP A 149 -0.85 -10.78 16.61
N SER A 150 -1.35 -11.67 15.76
CA SER A 150 -2.68 -11.54 15.18
C SER A 150 -3.67 -11.60 16.35
N GLY A 151 -3.98 -10.45 16.94
CA GLY A 151 -4.97 -10.34 18.00
C GLY A 151 -6.26 -11.00 17.52
N ARG A 152 -6.70 -11.97 18.31
CA ARG A 152 -8.02 -12.62 18.20
C ARG A 152 -9.14 -11.60 18.15
#